data_a56b22fc6ecb47c19edb2807106089a3
#
_entry.id   a56b22fc6ecb47c19edb2807106089a3
#
_cell.length_a   1.000
_cell.length_b   1.000
_cell.length_c   1.000
_cell.angle_alpha   90.00
_cell.angle_beta   90.00
_cell.angle_gamma   90.00
#
_symmetry.space_group_name_H-M   'P 1'
#
loop_
_entity.id
_entity.type
_entity.pdbx_description
1 polymer ?
#
loop_
_entity_poly.entity_id
_entity_poly.type
_entity_poly.pdbx_seq_one_letter_code
_entity_poly.pdbx_strand_id
1 'polypeptide(L)'
;MNRKLKKILISNDDGIQAEGIQTLTKKLREYGHDVYVVAPSEDSSGMSHGITLKMPLRYKEFELDGAFFGYMINGKPADCVKLARWEIYKDIEFDLMISGINRGANLGADLFYSGTFGAAAEATLLNIKSISISLCEPFGELENYDFVANFITKFLQSIDNIE
;
A
#
# COMPACT_ATOMS: atom_id res chain seq x y z
N MET A 1 14.17 -3.02 23.79
CA MET A 1 14.24 -2.10 22.65
C MET A 1 12.90 -1.41 22.49
N ASN A 2 12.86 -0.08 22.61
CA ASN A 2 11.62 0.66 22.36
C ASN A 2 11.31 0.60 20.86
N ARG A 3 10.22 -0.07 20.49
CA ARG A 3 9.71 -0.03 19.11
C ARG A 3 9.15 1.37 18.84
N LYS A 4 9.63 2.03 17.78
CA LYS A 4 9.02 3.25 17.29
C LYS A 4 7.77 2.87 16.49
N LEU A 5 6.59 3.10 17.06
CA LEU A 5 5.32 2.90 16.37
C LEU A 5 5.17 3.97 15.29
N LYS A 6 4.64 3.59 14.14
CA LYS A 6 4.48 4.45 12.97
C LYS A 6 3.03 4.53 12.55
N LYS A 7 2.64 5.67 11.98
CA LYS A 7 1.41 5.85 11.20
C LYS A 7 1.71 5.52 9.75
N ILE A 8 1.19 4.39 9.28
CA ILE A 8 1.50 3.83 7.97
C ILE A 8 0.27 3.88 7.07
N LEU A 9 0.39 4.59 5.94
CA LEU A 9 -0.58 4.50 4.86
C LEU A 9 -0.27 3.29 3.99
N ILE A 10 -1.29 2.50 3.64
CA ILE A 10 -1.15 1.36 2.71
C ILE A 10 -2.08 1.55 1.51
N SER A 11 -1.54 1.27 0.34
CA SER A 11 -2.28 1.15 -0.92
C SER A 11 -1.69 0.01 -1.77
N ASN A 12 -2.31 -0.29 -2.90
CA ASN A 12 -1.83 -1.25 -3.90
C ASN A 12 -2.45 -0.94 -5.26
N ASP A 13 -2.18 -1.75 -6.27
CA ASP A 13 -2.87 -1.74 -7.57
C ASP A 13 -3.73 -2.99 -7.81
N ASP A 14 -3.54 -4.06 -7.06
CA ASP A 14 -4.38 -5.27 -7.13
C ASP A 14 -5.80 -5.08 -6.56
N GLY A 15 -6.07 -3.95 -5.87
CA GLY A 15 -7.34 -3.63 -5.21
C GLY A 15 -7.39 -4.00 -3.73
N ILE A 16 -8.35 -3.39 -3.00
CA ILE A 16 -8.46 -3.52 -1.53
C ILE A 16 -8.78 -4.95 -1.06
N GLN A 17 -9.38 -5.76 -1.93
CA GLN A 17 -9.74 -7.15 -1.64
C GLN A 17 -8.59 -8.13 -1.86
N ALA A 18 -7.48 -7.70 -2.43
CA ALA A 18 -6.34 -8.56 -2.73
C ALA A 18 -5.68 -9.10 -1.45
N GLU A 19 -5.23 -10.34 -1.48
CA GLU A 19 -4.61 -11.01 -0.33
C GLU A 19 -3.34 -10.29 0.13
N GLY A 20 -2.54 -9.76 -0.80
CA GLY A 20 -1.29 -9.08 -0.50
C GLY A 20 -1.45 -7.88 0.43
N ILE A 21 -2.44 -6.99 0.17
CA ILE A 21 -2.69 -5.82 1.02
C ILE A 21 -3.30 -6.22 2.37
N GLN A 22 -4.15 -7.25 2.38
CA GLN A 22 -4.78 -7.74 3.62
C GLN A 22 -3.73 -8.36 4.56
N THR A 23 -2.86 -9.22 4.03
CA THR A 23 -1.80 -9.87 4.79
C THR A 23 -0.80 -8.84 5.34
N LEU A 24 -0.37 -7.88 4.51
CA LEU A 24 0.53 -6.82 4.94
C LEU A 24 -0.09 -5.97 6.07
N THR A 25 -1.35 -5.55 5.88
CA THR A 25 -2.07 -4.74 6.87
C THR A 25 -2.21 -5.45 8.20
N LYS A 26 -2.65 -6.72 8.18
CA LYS A 26 -2.78 -7.54 9.38
C LYS A 26 -1.45 -7.65 10.12
N LYS A 27 -0.39 -7.97 9.40
CA LYS A 27 0.94 -8.13 9.99
C LYS A 27 1.46 -6.84 10.64
N LEU A 28 1.32 -5.69 9.99
CA LEU A 28 1.74 -4.41 10.54
C LEU A 28 0.93 -4.00 11.78
N ARG A 29 -0.39 -4.26 11.78
CA ARG A 29 -1.25 -4.05 12.97
C ARG A 29 -0.86 -4.97 14.12
N GLU A 30 -0.54 -6.24 13.87
CA GLU A 30 -0.03 -7.19 14.88
C GLU A 30 1.29 -6.70 15.51
N TYR A 31 2.11 -5.99 14.74
CA TYR A 31 3.34 -5.36 15.22
C TYR A 31 3.10 -4.05 16.00
N GLY A 32 1.85 -3.57 16.05
CA GLY A 32 1.42 -2.42 16.84
C GLY A 32 1.45 -1.09 16.09
N HIS A 33 1.70 -1.08 14.78
CA HIS A 33 1.63 0.16 13.98
C HIS A 33 0.18 0.62 13.78
N ASP A 34 -0.02 1.94 13.69
CA ASP A 34 -1.29 2.55 13.27
C ASP A 34 -1.38 2.46 11.74
N VAL A 35 -2.24 1.61 11.21
CA VAL A 35 -2.31 1.30 9.78
C VAL A 35 -3.60 1.80 9.17
N TYR A 36 -3.46 2.63 8.15
CA TYR A 36 -4.50 3.30 7.39
C TYR A 36 -4.52 2.75 5.97
N VAL A 37 -5.64 2.21 5.51
CA VAL A 37 -5.74 1.59 4.19
C VAL A 37 -6.62 2.42 3.28
N VAL A 38 -6.10 2.77 2.10
CA VAL A 38 -6.86 3.38 1.01
C VAL A 38 -6.38 2.76 -0.30
N ALA A 39 -7.24 2.02 -0.98
CA ALA A 39 -6.85 1.26 -2.16
C ALA A 39 -7.96 1.27 -3.24
N PRO A 40 -7.62 0.96 -4.51
CA PRO A 40 -8.60 0.84 -5.57
C PRO A 40 -9.68 -0.21 -5.25
N SER A 41 -10.90 0.04 -5.73
CA SER A 41 -12.00 -0.92 -5.61
C SER A 41 -11.81 -2.17 -6.47
N GLU A 42 -11.02 -2.06 -7.53
CA GLU A 42 -10.77 -3.09 -8.53
C GLU A 42 -9.28 -3.10 -8.90
N ASP A 43 -8.85 -4.19 -9.54
CA ASP A 43 -7.51 -4.31 -10.11
C ASP A 43 -7.21 -3.16 -11.08
N SER A 44 -6.07 -2.52 -10.87
CA SER A 44 -5.56 -1.38 -11.64
C SER A 44 -4.14 -1.67 -12.18
N SER A 45 -3.84 -2.93 -12.46
CA SER A 45 -2.55 -3.34 -13.00
C SER A 45 -2.22 -2.63 -14.31
N GLY A 46 -0.95 -2.29 -14.52
CA GLY A 46 -0.50 -1.61 -15.72
C GLY A 46 -0.89 -0.14 -15.85
N MET A 47 -1.46 0.48 -14.82
CA MET A 47 -1.88 1.88 -14.84
C MET A 47 -0.75 2.89 -14.60
N SER A 48 0.46 2.42 -14.37
CA SER A 48 1.61 3.32 -14.15
C SER A 48 1.37 4.30 -13.00
N HIS A 49 1.95 5.48 -13.06
CA HIS A 49 1.66 6.61 -12.17
C HIS A 49 0.52 7.47 -12.72
N GLY A 50 -0.54 6.83 -13.24
CA GLY A 50 -1.69 7.54 -13.79
C GLY A 50 -2.64 8.05 -12.72
N ILE A 51 -3.37 9.13 -13.05
CA ILE A 51 -4.46 9.70 -12.23
C ILE A 51 -5.76 9.73 -13.01
N THR A 52 -6.88 9.84 -12.30
CA THR A 52 -8.22 9.95 -12.88
C THR A 52 -8.57 11.42 -13.09
N LEU A 53 -8.78 11.82 -14.36
CA LEU A 53 -9.06 13.22 -14.72
C LEU A 53 -10.51 13.48 -15.15
N LYS A 54 -11.22 12.46 -15.63
CA LYS A 54 -12.51 12.65 -16.34
C LYS A 54 -13.72 12.20 -15.55
N MET A 55 -13.54 11.58 -14.41
CA MET A 55 -14.63 11.06 -13.57
C MET A 55 -14.45 11.55 -12.12
N PRO A 56 -15.55 11.82 -11.41
CA PRO A 56 -15.49 12.13 -10.00
C PRO A 56 -14.97 10.90 -9.23
N LEU A 57 -13.99 11.13 -8.38
CA LEU A 57 -13.54 10.13 -7.43
C LEU A 57 -14.58 9.99 -6.31
N ARG A 58 -14.85 8.76 -5.92
CA ARG A 58 -15.72 8.40 -4.80
C ARG A 58 -15.01 7.39 -3.94
N TYR A 59 -15.22 7.48 -2.63
CA TYR A 59 -14.72 6.50 -1.69
C TYR A 59 -15.86 5.98 -0.81
N LYS A 60 -15.69 4.79 -0.32
CA LYS A 60 -16.56 4.17 0.68
C LYS A 60 -15.77 3.29 1.62
N GLU A 61 -16.30 3.10 2.81
CA GLU A 61 -15.74 2.16 3.78
C GLU A 61 -15.76 0.73 3.23
N PHE A 62 -14.69 0.01 3.54
CA PHE A 62 -14.57 -1.41 3.26
C PHE A 62 -14.36 -2.14 4.59
N GLU A 63 -15.17 -3.18 4.80
CA GLU A 63 -15.08 -4.07 5.94
C GLU A 63 -14.46 -5.40 5.53
N LEU A 64 -13.62 -5.94 6.39
CA LEU A 64 -13.06 -7.28 6.29
C LEU A 64 -13.44 -8.03 7.57
N ASP A 65 -14.06 -9.21 7.43
CA ASP A 65 -14.52 -10.04 8.55
C ASP A 65 -15.42 -9.30 9.53
N GLY A 66 -16.26 -8.36 9.03
CA GLY A 66 -17.21 -7.58 9.82
C GLY A 66 -16.59 -6.42 10.63
N ALA A 67 -15.33 -6.08 10.36
CA ALA A 67 -14.65 -4.94 10.97
C ALA A 67 -14.14 -3.95 9.90
N PHE A 68 -14.12 -2.66 10.25
CA PHE A 68 -13.56 -1.64 9.37
C PHE A 68 -12.12 -1.97 9.02
N PHE A 69 -11.83 -2.08 7.73
CA PHE A 69 -10.50 -2.36 7.21
C PHE A 69 -9.83 -1.11 6.62
N GLY A 70 -10.57 -0.33 5.84
CA GLY A 70 -10.07 0.84 5.14
C GLY A 70 -11.10 1.45 4.19
N TYR A 71 -10.63 2.26 3.24
CA TYR A 71 -11.46 2.88 2.22
C TYR A 71 -11.12 2.37 0.83
N MET A 72 -12.16 2.03 0.06
CA MET A 72 -12.06 1.69 -1.36
C MET A 72 -12.39 2.88 -2.24
N ILE A 73 -11.63 3.06 -3.32
CA ILE A 73 -11.73 4.20 -4.24
C ILE A 73 -12.02 3.69 -5.66
N ASN A 74 -12.92 4.36 -6.39
CA ASN A 74 -13.12 4.13 -7.84
C ASN A 74 -12.06 4.82 -8.69
N GLY A 75 -10.82 4.86 -8.23
CA GLY A 75 -9.69 5.54 -8.84
C GLY A 75 -8.46 4.65 -8.93
N LYS A 76 -7.39 5.22 -9.43
CA LYS A 76 -6.09 4.55 -9.59
C LYS A 76 -5.29 4.61 -8.29
N PRO A 77 -4.21 3.83 -8.16
CA PRO A 77 -3.38 3.81 -6.94
C PRO A 77 -2.86 5.19 -6.51
N ALA A 78 -2.43 6.03 -7.43
CA ALA A 78 -2.01 7.41 -7.14
C ALA A 78 -3.17 8.28 -6.62
N ASP A 79 -4.40 8.10 -7.14
CA ASP A 79 -5.59 8.80 -6.63
C ASP A 79 -5.89 8.41 -5.19
N CYS A 80 -5.69 7.13 -4.84
CA CYS A 80 -5.89 6.63 -3.48
C CYS A 80 -4.95 7.34 -2.49
N VAL A 81 -3.68 7.50 -2.84
CA VAL A 81 -2.69 8.21 -2.02
C VAL A 81 -3.06 9.69 -1.86
N LYS A 82 -3.48 10.35 -2.95
CA LYS A 82 -3.91 11.76 -2.93
C LYS A 82 -5.14 11.97 -2.04
N LEU A 83 -6.16 11.13 -2.22
CA LEU A 83 -7.38 11.21 -1.40
C LEU A 83 -7.11 10.88 0.07
N ALA A 84 -6.25 9.89 0.35
CA ALA A 84 -5.83 9.61 1.72
C ALA A 84 -5.21 10.85 2.38
N ARG A 85 -4.26 11.52 1.69
CA ARG A 85 -3.51 12.65 2.24
C ARG A 85 -4.34 13.92 2.39
N TRP A 86 -5.23 14.22 1.42
CA TRP A 86 -5.88 15.52 1.32
C TRP A 86 -7.34 15.54 1.75
N GLU A 87 -7.99 14.39 1.87
CA GLU A 87 -9.41 14.30 2.20
C GLU A 87 -9.70 13.33 3.34
N ILE A 88 -9.42 12.02 3.15
CA ILE A 88 -9.87 10.96 4.05
C ILE A 88 -9.17 11.04 5.41
N TYR A 89 -7.86 11.22 5.40
CA TYR A 89 -6.99 11.27 6.58
C TYR A 89 -6.18 12.57 6.65
N LYS A 90 -6.80 13.69 6.25
CA LYS A 90 -6.16 15.01 6.13
C LYS A 90 -5.47 15.50 7.40
N ASP A 91 -5.97 15.05 8.56
CA ASP A 91 -5.42 15.43 9.87
C ASP A 91 -4.36 14.44 10.38
N ILE A 92 -4.03 13.42 9.58
CA ILE A 92 -3.02 12.42 9.90
C ILE A 92 -1.72 12.72 9.16
N GLU A 93 -0.64 12.87 9.93
CA GLU A 93 0.71 12.87 9.37
C GLU A 93 1.24 11.45 9.33
N PHE A 94 1.51 10.95 8.11
CA PHE A 94 2.04 9.61 7.90
C PHE A 94 3.56 9.60 8.03
N ASP A 95 4.10 8.67 8.79
CA ASP A 95 5.54 8.42 8.89
C ASP A 95 6.06 7.68 7.65
N LEU A 96 5.19 6.87 7.04
CA LEU A 96 5.53 5.98 5.93
C LEU A 96 4.29 5.66 5.10
N MET A 97 4.48 5.49 3.80
CA MET A 97 3.53 4.83 2.92
C MET A 97 4.13 3.54 2.36
N ILE A 98 3.35 2.46 2.36
CA ILE A 98 3.74 1.19 1.74
C ILE A 98 2.73 0.83 0.66
N SER A 99 3.22 0.62 -0.55
CA SER A 99 2.42 0.16 -1.68
C SER A 99 2.68 -1.32 -1.95
N GLY A 100 1.63 -2.12 -1.89
CA GLY A 100 1.71 -3.57 -2.12
C GLY A 100 0.97 -4.38 -1.03
N ILE A 101 1.24 -5.67 -0.91
CA ILE A 101 2.23 -6.49 -1.66
C ILE A 101 1.65 -6.83 -3.03
N ASN A 102 2.31 -6.39 -4.10
CA ASN A 102 1.89 -6.66 -5.46
C ASN A 102 2.02 -8.15 -5.80
N ARG A 103 1.03 -8.67 -6.51
CA ARG A 103 1.10 -10.00 -7.10
C ARG A 103 1.97 -9.96 -8.36
N GLY A 104 3.12 -10.57 -8.29
CA GLY A 104 4.09 -10.62 -9.38
C GLY A 104 5.17 -9.54 -9.28
N ALA A 105 6.25 -9.78 -9.98
CA ALA A 105 7.43 -8.93 -9.96
C ALA A 105 7.22 -7.62 -10.74
N ASN A 106 7.79 -6.54 -10.22
CA ASN A 106 7.98 -5.28 -10.94
C ASN A 106 9.48 -5.04 -11.10
N LEU A 107 10.07 -5.51 -12.20
CA LEU A 107 11.52 -5.48 -12.44
C LEU A 107 11.86 -4.73 -13.71
N GLY A 108 13.01 -4.03 -13.71
CA GLY A 108 13.51 -3.33 -14.89
C GLY A 108 12.51 -2.34 -15.46
N ALA A 109 12.12 -2.51 -16.73
CA ALA A 109 11.18 -1.64 -17.43
C ALA A 109 9.74 -1.72 -16.88
N ASP A 110 9.35 -2.82 -16.22
CA ASP A 110 8.00 -3.01 -15.69
C ASP A 110 7.68 -1.99 -14.58
N LEU A 111 8.71 -1.46 -13.90
CA LEU A 111 8.54 -0.38 -12.93
C LEU A 111 7.80 0.83 -13.50
N PHE A 112 8.01 1.17 -14.78
CA PHE A 112 7.36 2.31 -15.42
C PHE A 112 5.87 2.09 -15.67
N TYR A 113 5.42 0.85 -15.68
CA TYR A 113 4.01 0.47 -15.88
C TYR A 113 3.30 0.11 -14.59
N SER A 114 4.04 -0.07 -13.50
CA SER A 114 3.53 -0.53 -12.21
C SER A 114 2.71 0.55 -11.50
N GLY A 115 1.45 0.22 -11.17
CA GLY A 115 0.61 1.03 -10.29
C GLY A 115 1.10 1.00 -8.84
N THR A 116 1.68 -0.14 -8.41
CA THR A 116 2.30 -0.28 -7.08
C THR A 116 3.45 0.71 -6.92
N PHE A 117 4.35 0.80 -7.90
CA PHE A 117 5.42 1.79 -7.90
C PHE A 117 4.87 3.21 -8.01
N GLY A 118 3.85 3.43 -8.87
CA GLY A 118 3.20 4.73 -9.06
C GLY A 118 2.60 5.30 -7.78
N ALA A 119 1.96 4.48 -6.96
CA ALA A 119 1.44 4.89 -5.65
C ALA A 119 2.55 5.31 -4.67
N ALA A 120 3.64 4.55 -4.62
CA ALA A 120 4.80 4.91 -3.78
C ALA A 120 5.46 6.20 -4.26
N ALA A 121 5.59 6.39 -5.58
CA ALA A 121 6.10 7.62 -6.18
C ALA A 121 5.20 8.83 -5.85
N GLU A 122 3.87 8.68 -5.92
CA GLU A 122 2.93 9.74 -5.51
C GLU A 122 3.11 10.13 -4.04
N ALA A 123 3.25 9.16 -3.14
CA ALA A 123 3.49 9.43 -1.72
C ALA A 123 4.80 10.24 -1.52
N THR A 124 5.86 9.89 -2.25
CA THR A 124 7.12 10.64 -2.22
C THR A 124 6.95 12.09 -2.68
N LEU A 125 6.17 12.32 -3.75
CA LEU A 125 5.84 13.68 -4.22
C LEU A 125 5.04 14.48 -3.18
N LEU A 126 4.29 13.80 -2.32
CA LEU A 126 3.55 14.39 -1.20
C LEU A 126 4.38 14.49 0.11
N ASN A 127 5.70 14.32 0.02
CA ASN A 127 6.64 14.33 1.14
C ASN A 127 6.39 13.24 2.20
N ILE A 128 5.84 12.11 1.81
CA ILE A 128 5.70 10.92 2.64
C ILE A 128 6.76 9.92 2.20
N LYS A 129 7.63 9.47 3.12
CA LYS A 129 8.57 8.37 2.85
C LYS A 129 7.79 7.17 2.33
N SER A 130 8.28 6.48 1.32
CA SER A 130 7.53 5.39 0.73
C SER A 130 8.35 4.15 0.37
N ILE A 131 7.67 3.02 0.35
CA ILE A 131 8.21 1.71 -0.05
C ILE A 131 7.21 1.07 -1.03
N SER A 132 7.71 0.55 -2.13
CA SER A 132 6.97 -0.30 -3.07
C SER A 132 7.43 -1.75 -2.91
N ILE A 133 6.48 -2.68 -2.78
CA ILE A 133 6.76 -4.10 -2.51
C ILE A 133 6.04 -4.98 -3.51
N SER A 134 6.79 -5.87 -4.13
CA SER A 134 6.28 -6.87 -5.07
C SER A 134 6.77 -8.25 -4.69
N LEU A 135 5.89 -9.24 -4.76
CA LEU A 135 6.23 -10.65 -4.60
C LEU A 135 6.65 -11.22 -5.95
N CYS A 136 7.92 -11.60 -6.06
CA CYS A 136 8.44 -12.30 -7.23
C CYS A 136 8.48 -13.80 -6.91
N GLU A 137 7.57 -14.56 -7.50
CA GLU A 137 7.55 -16.01 -7.35
C GLU A 137 8.20 -16.70 -8.54
N PRO A 138 9.03 -17.73 -8.32
CA PRO A 138 9.40 -18.63 -9.37
C PRO A 138 8.16 -19.38 -9.87
N PHE A 139 8.10 -19.67 -11.14
CA PHE A 139 6.96 -20.29 -11.84
C PHE A 139 6.32 -21.45 -11.05
N GLY A 140 5.05 -21.27 -10.65
CA GLY A 140 4.19 -22.35 -10.14
C GLY A 140 4.28 -22.63 -8.63
N GLU A 141 4.96 -21.83 -7.85
CA GLU A 141 4.94 -21.92 -6.38
C GLU A 141 3.79 -21.11 -5.78
N LEU A 142 3.35 -21.50 -4.57
CA LEU A 142 2.27 -20.82 -3.86
C LEU A 142 2.71 -19.41 -3.44
N GLU A 143 1.84 -18.44 -3.66
CA GLU A 143 2.03 -17.06 -3.22
C GLU A 143 2.25 -17.02 -1.70
N ASN A 144 3.38 -16.48 -1.27
CA ASN A 144 3.75 -16.41 0.15
C ASN A 144 3.82 -14.97 0.65
N TYR A 145 2.67 -14.33 0.73
CA TYR A 145 2.55 -12.97 1.25
C TYR A 145 2.98 -12.84 2.72
N ASP A 146 2.78 -13.88 3.53
CA ASP A 146 3.23 -13.89 4.93
C ASP A 146 4.73 -13.76 5.06
N PHE A 147 5.50 -14.40 4.18
CA PHE A 147 6.96 -14.26 4.16
C PHE A 147 7.37 -12.80 3.89
N VAL A 148 6.78 -12.20 2.86
CA VAL A 148 7.06 -10.81 2.47
C VAL A 148 6.62 -9.82 3.56
N ALA A 149 5.45 -10.01 4.15
CA ALA A 149 4.96 -9.18 5.25
C ALA A 149 5.86 -9.26 6.48
N ASN A 150 6.34 -10.46 6.84
CA ASN A 150 7.32 -10.65 7.91
C ASN A 150 8.68 -10.01 7.58
N PHE A 151 9.12 -10.09 6.33
CA PHE A 151 10.36 -9.42 5.90
C PHE A 151 10.26 -7.92 6.10
N ILE A 152 9.15 -7.30 5.67
CA ILE A 152 8.94 -5.86 5.80
C ILE A 152 8.91 -5.41 7.26
N THR A 153 8.23 -6.12 8.13
CA THR A 153 8.22 -5.76 9.56
C THR A 153 9.62 -5.77 10.18
N LYS A 154 10.44 -6.75 9.82
CA LYS A 154 11.86 -6.82 10.25
C LYS A 154 12.70 -5.70 9.63
N PHE A 155 12.47 -5.40 8.34
CA PHE A 155 13.16 -4.32 7.65
C PHE A 155 12.87 -2.97 8.31
N LEU A 156 11.61 -2.66 8.64
CA LEU A 156 11.24 -1.43 9.33
C LEU A 156 11.93 -1.30 10.68
N GLN A 157 12.07 -2.40 11.43
CA GLN A 157 12.81 -2.40 12.68
C GLN A 157 14.32 -2.13 12.49
N SER A 158 14.88 -2.62 11.39
CA SER A 158 16.33 -2.43 11.12
C SER A 158 16.66 -0.99 10.75
N ILE A 159 15.81 -0.31 9.96
CA ILE A 159 16.04 1.09 9.59
C ILE A 159 15.84 2.05 10.75
N ASP A 160 14.95 1.75 11.70
CA ASP A 160 14.78 2.56 12.91
C ASP A 160 16.00 2.53 13.86
N ASN A 161 16.90 1.56 13.69
CA ASN A 161 18.14 1.47 14.47
C ASN A 161 19.33 2.20 13.82
N ILE A 162 19.15 2.76 12.61
CA ILE A 162 20.20 3.44 11.84
C ILE A 162 20.12 4.97 12.00
N GLU A 163 18.95 5.51 12.40
CA GLU A 163 18.72 6.92 12.73
C GLU A 163 19.04 7.17 14.23
#